data_400541dcaf7730de40e3dfe7c906e0d5
#
_entry.id   400541dcaf7730de40e3dfe7c906e0d5
#
_cell.length_a   1.000
_cell.length_b   1.000
_cell.length_c   1.000
_cell.angle_alpha   90.00
_cell.angle_beta   90.00
_cell.angle_gamma   90.00
#
_symmetry.space_group_name_H-M   'P 1'
#
loop_
_entity.id
_entity.type
_entity.pdbx_description
1 polymer ?
#
loop_
_entity_poly.entity_id
_entity_poly.type
_entity_poly.pdbx_seq_one_letter_code
_entity_poly.pdbx_strand_id
1 'polypeptide(L)'
;MKGLYAIAAVSLAISLLAAFGLVIIHYRLMNMDSELSAISSEISKLESRVIKLGESLSELTSNRSQQVIIVKENITAPERVYELVKDSVVMIKAVSVVTTFFGKSYQHVEGSGFIYDKEGHIVTNYHVVSGAVKIEVYFPDKSMYVAKLIGADSYLDIAVLKIDPGDRVLRPLTLGNSSELKVGQPIIAVGNPFGFRGTLTTGVISQLGRLLETGSGRPIPDLIQIDAAINPGNSGGPLLDYSGKVVGITNAIWSKTGEFAGIGFAIPSNIVSKVVNSIITTGRYDHPWIGISGIDVNPEIAGLMNLSKPAGFLVIYVNPGSPADKAGIRGGTKTVRLSSGLEIKIGGDVIVGIDGVKVLGLGDILAYLEEKLRPGDKTSLTIIRDGREMTVEIVVGKLPT
;
A
#
# COMPACT_ATOMS: atom_id res chain seq x y z
N MET A 1 69.63 -49.17 53.36
CA MET A 1 70.14 -48.53 52.13
C MET A 1 69.12 -48.58 51.00
N LYS A 2 68.36 -49.63 50.71
CA LYS A 2 67.38 -49.66 49.57
C LYS A 2 66.26 -48.65 49.67
N GLY A 3 65.79 -48.29 50.89
CA GLY A 3 64.69 -47.29 51.05
C GLY A 3 65.11 -45.84 50.75
N LEU A 4 66.37 -45.50 50.99
CA LEU A 4 66.89 -44.13 50.74
C LEU A 4 67.03 -43.83 49.26
N TYR A 5 67.37 -44.83 48.45
CA TYR A 5 67.43 -44.67 46.98
C TYR A 5 66.07 -44.59 46.36
N ALA A 6 65.04 -45.24 46.90
CA ALA A 6 63.68 -45.13 46.41
C ALA A 6 63.10 -43.74 46.67
N ILE A 7 63.35 -43.14 47.84
CA ILE A 7 62.89 -41.75 48.13
C ILE A 7 63.63 -40.76 47.26
N ALA A 8 64.94 -40.92 47.06
CA ALA A 8 65.71 -40.04 46.15
C ALA A 8 65.21 -40.12 44.69
N ALA A 9 64.87 -41.30 44.18
CA ALA A 9 64.34 -41.50 42.82
C ALA A 9 62.96 -40.88 42.64
N VAL A 10 62.10 -41.01 43.67
CA VAL A 10 60.75 -40.34 43.62
C VAL A 10 60.86 -38.80 43.66
N SER A 11 61.79 -38.31 44.55
CA SER A 11 62.03 -36.85 44.59
C SER A 11 62.56 -36.28 43.26
N LEU A 12 63.48 -36.98 42.60
CA LEU A 12 64.04 -36.63 41.31
C LEU A 12 62.96 -36.68 40.22
N ALA A 13 62.07 -37.68 40.22
CA ALA A 13 60.96 -37.74 39.24
C ALA A 13 59.96 -36.61 39.41
N ILE A 14 59.61 -36.23 40.65
CA ILE A 14 58.73 -35.09 40.94
C ILE A 14 59.36 -33.75 40.45
N SER A 15 60.68 -33.56 40.69
CA SER A 15 61.41 -32.39 40.25
C SER A 15 61.47 -32.29 38.71
N LEU A 16 61.65 -33.39 38.01
CA LEU A 16 61.63 -33.45 36.55
C LEU A 16 60.24 -33.17 35.97
N LEU A 17 59.18 -33.68 36.58
CA LEU A 17 57.81 -33.40 36.20
C LEU A 17 57.46 -31.91 36.42
N ALA A 18 57.90 -31.33 37.53
CA ALA A 18 57.70 -29.90 37.79
C ALA A 18 58.46 -29.00 36.78
N ALA A 19 59.72 -29.38 36.46
CA ALA A 19 60.52 -28.66 35.46
C ALA A 19 59.87 -28.77 34.07
N PHE A 20 59.36 -29.95 33.68
CA PHE A 20 58.62 -30.12 32.40
C PHE A 20 57.34 -29.33 32.36
N GLY A 21 56.59 -29.30 33.48
CA GLY A 21 55.38 -28.44 33.58
C GLY A 21 55.68 -26.96 33.40
N LEU A 22 56.78 -26.46 34.00
CA LEU A 22 57.22 -25.06 33.83
C LEU A 22 57.57 -24.73 32.35
N VAL A 23 58.23 -25.65 31.67
CA VAL A 23 58.57 -25.48 30.23
C VAL A 23 57.31 -25.40 29.37
N ILE A 24 56.29 -26.25 29.64
CA ILE A 24 55.02 -26.20 28.92
C ILE A 24 54.27 -24.87 29.17
N ILE A 25 54.26 -24.41 30.43
CA ILE A 25 53.64 -23.15 30.80
C ILE A 25 54.36 -22.00 30.12
N HIS A 26 55.67 -21.99 30.13
CA HIS A 26 56.46 -20.94 29.45
C HIS A 26 56.22 -20.91 27.94
N TYR A 27 56.16 -22.08 27.29
CA TYR A 27 55.84 -22.20 25.87
C TYR A 27 54.42 -21.69 25.54
N ARG A 28 53.43 -22.00 26.38
CA ARG A 28 52.09 -21.47 26.23
C ARG A 28 52.00 -19.96 26.42
N LEU A 29 52.74 -19.41 27.41
CA LEU A 29 52.77 -17.95 27.61
C LEU A 29 53.40 -17.23 26.41
N MET A 30 54.50 -17.73 25.85
CA MET A 30 55.11 -17.14 24.64
C MET A 30 54.18 -17.17 23.42
N ASN A 31 53.41 -18.27 23.25
CA ASN A 31 52.41 -18.34 22.18
C ASN A 31 51.23 -17.36 22.39
N MET A 32 50.76 -17.21 23.63
CA MET A 32 49.76 -16.22 23.99
C MET A 32 50.20 -14.77 23.72
N ASP A 33 51.45 -14.44 24.00
CA ASP A 33 51.98 -13.09 23.71
C ASP A 33 52.07 -12.82 22.19
N SER A 34 52.35 -13.86 21.39
CA SER A 34 52.34 -13.74 19.93
C SER A 34 50.94 -13.54 19.36
N GLU A 35 49.94 -14.29 19.91
CA GLU A 35 48.52 -14.12 19.54
C GLU A 35 47.97 -12.76 19.96
N LEU A 36 48.30 -12.30 21.18
CA LEU A 36 47.93 -10.96 21.66
C LEU A 36 48.52 -9.83 20.80
N SER A 37 49.75 -9.97 20.36
CA SER A 37 50.38 -8.97 19.47
C SER A 37 49.74 -8.96 18.07
N ALA A 38 49.35 -10.14 17.55
CA ALA A 38 48.64 -10.24 16.28
C ALA A 38 47.24 -9.60 16.36
N ILE A 39 46.48 -9.85 17.42
CA ILE A 39 45.17 -9.23 17.67
C ILE A 39 45.28 -7.72 17.82
N SER A 40 46.29 -7.25 18.58
CA SER A 40 46.54 -5.79 18.73
C SER A 40 46.83 -5.12 17.38
N SER A 41 47.60 -5.78 16.51
CA SER A 41 47.88 -5.29 15.16
C SER A 41 46.59 -5.23 14.30
N GLU A 42 45.69 -6.23 14.41
CA GLU A 42 44.43 -6.24 13.69
C GLU A 42 43.46 -5.14 14.19
N ILE A 43 43.40 -4.93 15.50
CA ILE A 43 42.63 -3.83 16.09
C ILE A 43 43.09 -2.48 15.55
N SER A 44 44.41 -2.21 15.52
CA SER A 44 44.95 -0.98 14.99
C SER A 44 44.65 -0.78 13.50
N LYS A 45 44.60 -1.86 12.71
CA LYS A 45 44.19 -1.80 11.30
C LYS A 45 42.69 -1.52 11.15
N LEU A 46 41.86 -2.08 12.02
CA LEU A 46 40.40 -1.79 12.04
C LEU A 46 40.14 -0.35 12.45
N GLU A 47 40.81 0.16 13.48
CA GLU A 47 40.72 1.58 13.90
C GLU A 47 41.08 2.53 12.76
N SER A 48 42.19 2.27 12.05
CA SER A 48 42.57 3.09 10.90
C SER A 48 41.58 3.05 9.74
N ARG A 49 40.88 1.90 9.52
CA ARG A 49 39.79 1.77 8.53
C ARG A 49 38.55 2.54 8.94
N VAL A 50 38.19 2.50 10.23
CA VAL A 50 37.04 3.26 10.77
C VAL A 50 37.28 4.76 10.63
N ILE A 51 38.49 5.24 10.92
CA ILE A 51 38.86 6.65 10.75
C ILE A 51 38.74 7.07 9.28
N LYS A 52 39.31 6.30 8.34
CA LYS A 52 39.21 6.56 6.89
C LYS A 52 37.75 6.54 6.39
N LEU A 53 36.92 5.62 6.88
CA LEU A 53 35.50 5.61 6.56
C LEU A 53 34.77 6.85 7.08
N GLY A 54 35.10 7.31 8.29
CA GLY A 54 34.60 8.55 8.87
C GLY A 54 34.98 9.78 8.04
N GLU A 55 36.24 9.88 7.59
CA GLU A 55 36.69 10.95 6.70
C GLU A 55 35.98 10.91 5.34
N SER A 56 35.86 9.75 4.73
CA SER A 56 35.13 9.59 3.45
C SER A 56 33.63 9.92 3.58
N LEU A 57 33.00 9.58 4.71
CA LEU A 57 31.62 10.00 5.00
C LEU A 57 31.51 11.51 5.17
N SER A 58 32.49 12.14 5.84
CA SER A 58 32.51 13.60 6.03
C SER A 58 32.71 14.34 4.72
N GLU A 59 33.54 13.82 3.79
CA GLU A 59 33.73 14.38 2.46
C GLU A 59 32.46 14.21 1.59
N LEU A 60 31.78 13.06 1.66
CA LEU A 60 30.52 12.83 0.96
C LEU A 60 29.39 13.73 1.50
N THR A 61 29.38 14.02 2.79
CA THR A 61 28.43 14.97 3.39
C THR A 61 28.79 16.41 3.09
N SER A 62 30.06 16.79 3.02
CA SER A 62 30.48 18.16 2.69
C SER A 62 30.23 18.50 1.21
N ASN A 63 30.42 17.57 0.26
CA ASN A 63 30.10 17.77 -1.15
C ASN A 63 28.59 17.78 -1.46
N ARG A 64 27.73 17.26 -0.56
CA ARG A 64 26.28 17.43 -0.60
C ARG A 64 25.80 18.75 0.01
N SER A 65 26.66 19.51 0.65
CA SER A 65 26.34 20.73 1.42
C SER A 65 26.19 21.99 0.58
N GLN A 66 26.20 21.92 -0.76
CA GLN A 66 25.85 23.09 -1.58
C GLN A 66 24.38 23.13 -2.02
N GLN A 67 23.52 22.24 -1.50
CA GLN A 67 22.06 22.37 -1.53
C GLN A 67 21.43 21.96 -0.19
N VAL A 68 22.02 22.32 0.92
CA VAL A 68 21.30 22.29 2.19
C VAL A 68 20.52 23.59 2.29
N ILE A 69 19.24 23.53 1.95
CA ILE A 69 18.23 24.40 2.55
C ILE A 69 18.51 24.37 4.05
N ILE A 70 18.86 25.52 4.61
CA ILE A 70 18.98 25.70 6.07
C ILE A 70 17.61 25.33 6.65
N VAL A 71 17.44 24.06 7.03
CA VAL A 71 16.28 23.61 7.80
C VAL A 71 16.44 24.28 9.16
N LYS A 72 15.62 25.28 9.46
CA LYS A 72 15.47 25.79 10.82
C LYS A 72 15.26 24.60 11.73
N GLU A 73 16.04 24.48 12.78
CA GLU A 73 16.09 23.35 13.74
C GLU A 73 14.74 23.00 14.43
N ASN A 74 13.62 23.61 14.03
CA ASN A 74 12.30 23.45 14.63
C ASN A 74 11.17 23.07 13.64
N ILE A 75 11.47 22.68 12.38
CA ILE A 75 10.42 22.29 11.43
C ILE A 75 10.01 20.84 11.69
N THR A 76 8.74 20.61 12.01
CA THR A 76 8.20 19.27 12.18
C THR A 76 8.14 18.50 10.86
N ALA A 77 8.12 17.15 10.92
CA ALA A 77 8.07 16.34 9.70
C ALA A 77 6.82 16.64 8.83
N PRO A 78 5.60 16.81 9.37
CA PRO A 78 4.43 17.21 8.58
C PRO A 78 4.57 18.58 7.91
N GLU A 79 5.14 19.56 8.61
CA GLU A 79 5.38 20.91 8.08
C GLU A 79 6.33 20.86 6.88
N ARG A 80 7.43 20.10 6.98
CA ARG A 80 8.37 19.90 5.89
C ARG A 80 7.72 19.25 4.67
N VAL A 81 6.92 18.20 4.88
CA VAL A 81 6.19 17.54 3.78
C VAL A 81 5.22 18.52 3.12
N TYR A 82 4.49 19.30 3.91
CA TYR A 82 3.57 20.31 3.38
C TYR A 82 4.28 21.32 2.48
N GLU A 83 5.41 21.87 2.92
CA GLU A 83 6.20 22.81 2.12
C GLU A 83 6.69 22.21 0.79
N LEU A 84 6.98 20.89 0.77
CA LEU A 84 7.39 20.19 -0.45
C LEU A 84 6.23 20.02 -1.46
N VAL A 85 5.00 19.80 -0.97
CA VAL A 85 3.88 19.36 -1.83
C VAL A 85 2.82 20.43 -2.10
N LYS A 86 2.78 21.51 -1.31
CA LYS A 86 1.70 22.51 -1.35
C LYS A 86 1.42 23.09 -2.74
N ASP A 87 2.47 23.31 -3.54
CA ASP A 87 2.34 23.88 -4.90
C ASP A 87 1.84 22.87 -5.94
N SER A 88 1.76 21.59 -5.53
CA SER A 88 1.34 20.46 -6.37
C SER A 88 -0.08 20.00 -6.08
N VAL A 89 -0.71 20.53 -5.01
CA VAL A 89 -2.09 20.22 -4.63
C VAL A 89 -3.01 21.36 -5.03
N VAL A 90 -4.03 21.04 -5.80
CA VAL A 90 -4.93 22.02 -6.41
C VAL A 90 -6.36 21.84 -5.89
N MET A 91 -7.14 22.94 -5.92
CA MET A 91 -8.58 22.87 -5.77
C MET A 91 -9.21 22.61 -7.13
N ILE A 92 -10.20 21.75 -7.15
CA ILE A 92 -11.03 21.48 -8.33
C ILE A 92 -12.43 21.98 -8.06
N LYS A 93 -12.95 22.80 -8.97
CA LYS A 93 -14.32 23.27 -8.96
C LYS A 93 -15.02 22.76 -10.20
N ALA A 94 -16.00 21.88 -9.99
CA ALA A 94 -16.82 21.32 -11.03
C ALA A 94 -18.21 21.94 -11.01
N VAL A 95 -18.71 22.30 -12.18
CA VAL A 95 -20.06 22.86 -12.37
C VAL A 95 -20.87 21.84 -13.14
N SER A 96 -21.94 21.33 -12.54
CA SER A 96 -22.90 20.44 -13.19
C SER A 96 -24.24 21.14 -13.36
N VAL A 97 -25.02 20.72 -14.38
CA VAL A 97 -26.35 21.26 -14.68
C VAL A 97 -27.39 20.22 -14.30
N VAL A 98 -28.24 20.57 -13.35
CA VAL A 98 -29.41 19.75 -12.99
C VAL A 98 -30.65 20.40 -13.60
N THR A 99 -31.35 19.69 -14.49
CA THR A 99 -32.62 20.14 -15.04
C THR A 99 -33.74 19.77 -14.08
N THR A 100 -34.41 20.79 -13.54
CA THR A 100 -35.56 20.63 -12.66
C THR A 100 -36.84 21.02 -13.41
N PHE A 101 -37.99 20.76 -12.81
CA PHE A 101 -39.28 21.22 -13.36
C PHE A 101 -39.36 22.75 -13.53
N PHE A 102 -38.58 23.50 -12.73
CA PHE A 102 -38.53 24.95 -12.75
C PHE A 102 -37.41 25.53 -13.62
N GLY A 103 -36.66 24.69 -14.37
CA GLY A 103 -35.58 25.11 -15.23
C GLY A 103 -34.23 24.48 -14.88
N LYS A 104 -33.15 25.02 -15.45
CA LYS A 104 -31.79 24.58 -15.21
C LYS A 104 -31.25 25.18 -13.92
N SER A 105 -30.74 24.35 -13.02
CA SER A 105 -29.99 24.73 -11.82
C SER A 105 -28.55 24.33 -11.97
N TYR A 106 -27.62 25.19 -11.52
CA TYR A 106 -26.19 24.91 -11.50
C TYR A 106 -25.78 24.44 -10.11
N GLN A 107 -25.16 23.27 -10.03
CA GLN A 107 -24.57 22.76 -8.81
C GLN A 107 -23.05 22.88 -8.90
N HIS A 108 -22.45 23.31 -7.80
CA HIS A 108 -20.99 23.39 -7.66
C HIS A 108 -20.53 22.30 -6.73
N VAL A 109 -19.56 21.53 -7.19
CA VAL A 109 -18.84 20.54 -6.39
C VAL A 109 -17.41 21.02 -6.25
N GLU A 110 -16.89 21.01 -5.04
CA GLU A 110 -15.50 21.37 -4.76
C GLU A 110 -14.77 20.16 -4.19
N GLY A 111 -13.55 19.97 -4.64
CA GLY A 111 -12.66 18.92 -4.20
C GLY A 111 -11.20 19.30 -4.40
N SER A 112 -10.34 18.38 -4.16
CA SER A 112 -8.90 18.51 -4.36
C SER A 112 -8.40 17.61 -5.48
N GLY A 113 -7.20 17.90 -5.95
CA GLY A 113 -6.44 17.05 -6.86
C GLY A 113 -4.96 17.32 -6.69
N PHE A 114 -4.16 16.56 -7.38
CA PHE A 114 -2.72 16.81 -7.41
C PHE A 114 -2.15 16.63 -8.82
N ILE A 115 -1.04 17.31 -9.07
CA ILE A 115 -0.33 17.26 -10.35
C ILE A 115 0.33 15.88 -10.46
N TYR A 116 -0.03 15.14 -11.51
CA TYR A 116 0.47 13.79 -11.76
C TYR A 116 1.76 13.80 -12.59
N ASP A 117 1.82 14.65 -13.62
CA ASP A 117 2.97 14.78 -14.51
C ASP A 117 3.22 16.23 -14.96
N LYS A 118 4.29 16.45 -15.70
CA LYS A 118 4.68 17.75 -16.23
C LYS A 118 3.83 18.19 -17.44
N GLU A 119 3.13 17.25 -18.04
CA GLU A 119 2.24 17.47 -19.19
C GLU A 119 0.92 18.11 -18.78
N GLY A 120 0.61 18.19 -17.49
CA GLY A 120 -0.56 18.83 -16.92
C GLY A 120 -1.72 17.87 -16.64
N HIS A 121 -1.44 16.59 -16.47
CA HIS A 121 -2.42 15.66 -15.94
C HIS A 121 -2.56 15.87 -14.43
N ILE A 122 -3.82 15.91 -13.98
CA ILE A 122 -4.21 16.09 -12.60
C ILE A 122 -5.11 14.92 -12.22
N VAL A 123 -4.84 14.33 -11.08
CA VAL A 123 -5.61 13.20 -10.53
C VAL A 123 -6.52 13.70 -9.43
N THR A 124 -7.75 13.21 -9.44
CA THR A 124 -8.80 13.52 -8.45
C THR A 124 -9.79 12.35 -8.34
N ASN A 125 -10.82 12.49 -7.51
CA ASN A 125 -11.93 11.54 -7.48
C ASN A 125 -12.95 11.78 -8.61
N TYR A 126 -13.57 10.70 -9.07
CA TYR A 126 -14.65 10.76 -10.06
C TYR A 126 -15.85 11.56 -9.54
N HIS A 127 -16.28 11.34 -8.30
CA HIS A 127 -17.46 12.03 -7.74
C HIS A 127 -17.29 13.55 -7.70
N VAL A 128 -16.05 14.09 -7.67
CA VAL A 128 -15.77 15.52 -7.71
C VAL A 128 -16.12 16.12 -9.08
N VAL A 129 -15.98 15.34 -10.17
CA VAL A 129 -16.14 15.82 -11.54
C VAL A 129 -17.32 15.18 -12.30
N SER A 130 -18.06 14.31 -11.63
CA SER A 130 -19.18 13.57 -12.22
C SER A 130 -20.26 14.52 -12.74
N GLY A 131 -20.65 14.36 -14.02
CA GLY A 131 -21.69 15.18 -14.65
C GLY A 131 -21.30 16.64 -14.85
N ALA A 132 -20.03 17.01 -14.67
CA ALA A 132 -19.59 18.39 -14.83
C ALA A 132 -19.62 18.85 -16.30
N VAL A 133 -20.20 20.02 -16.55
CA VAL A 133 -20.16 20.72 -17.85
C VAL A 133 -18.97 21.66 -17.94
N LYS A 134 -18.37 22.03 -16.80
CA LYS A 134 -17.17 22.85 -16.70
C LYS A 134 -16.36 22.42 -15.50
N ILE A 135 -15.05 22.32 -15.68
CA ILE A 135 -14.10 21.96 -14.62
C ILE A 135 -13.02 23.04 -14.59
N GLU A 136 -12.81 23.62 -13.42
CA GLU A 136 -11.80 24.64 -13.16
C GLU A 136 -10.83 24.12 -12.11
N VAL A 137 -9.54 24.34 -12.34
CA VAL A 137 -8.44 23.98 -11.44
C VAL A 137 -7.80 25.25 -10.91
N TYR A 138 -7.77 25.40 -9.61
CA TYR A 138 -7.18 26.55 -8.93
C TYR A 138 -5.91 26.13 -8.19
N PHE A 139 -4.83 26.83 -8.48
CA PHE A 139 -3.55 26.68 -7.79
C PHE A 139 -3.51 27.54 -6.51
N PRO A 140 -2.59 27.25 -5.57
CA PRO A 140 -2.45 28.04 -4.34
C PRO A 140 -2.12 29.54 -4.56
N ASP A 141 -1.53 29.89 -5.69
CA ASP A 141 -1.25 31.27 -6.11
C ASP A 141 -2.47 31.97 -6.72
N LYS A 142 -3.65 31.33 -6.67
CA LYS A 142 -4.95 31.80 -7.24
C LYS A 142 -5.02 31.78 -8.76
N SER A 143 -4.01 31.28 -9.46
CA SER A 143 -4.14 31.06 -10.90
C SER A 143 -5.17 29.98 -11.19
N MET A 144 -5.97 30.18 -12.26
CA MET A 144 -7.06 29.28 -12.65
C MET A 144 -6.84 28.76 -14.05
N TYR A 145 -7.07 27.49 -14.24
CA TYR A 145 -7.02 26.80 -15.52
C TYR A 145 -8.33 26.05 -15.77
N VAL A 146 -8.83 26.11 -17.00
CA VAL A 146 -9.94 25.26 -17.43
C VAL A 146 -9.37 23.88 -17.73
N ALA A 147 -9.95 22.85 -17.11
CA ALA A 147 -9.52 21.48 -17.29
C ALA A 147 -10.48 20.69 -18.19
N LYS A 148 -9.91 19.74 -18.93
CA LYS A 148 -10.67 18.74 -19.70
C LYS A 148 -10.63 17.41 -18.94
N LEU A 149 -11.77 16.72 -18.85
CA LEU A 149 -11.81 15.34 -18.38
C LEU A 149 -11.22 14.43 -19.48
N ILE A 150 -10.11 13.76 -19.19
CA ILE A 150 -9.48 12.79 -20.10
C ILE A 150 -10.19 11.44 -20.03
N GLY A 151 -10.54 11.03 -18.83
CA GLY A 151 -11.32 9.85 -18.55
C GLY A 151 -11.52 9.68 -17.05
N ALA A 152 -12.39 8.77 -16.69
CA ALA A 152 -12.69 8.48 -15.30
C ALA A 152 -13.08 7.04 -15.12
N ASP A 153 -12.90 6.56 -13.90
CA ASP A 153 -13.37 5.29 -13.40
C ASP A 153 -14.35 5.51 -12.26
N SER A 154 -15.63 5.28 -12.54
CA SER A 154 -16.68 5.47 -11.55
C SER A 154 -16.72 4.41 -10.47
N TYR A 155 -16.12 3.24 -10.74
CA TYR A 155 -16.08 2.13 -9.79
C TYR A 155 -15.00 2.34 -8.72
N LEU A 156 -13.78 2.69 -9.11
CA LEU A 156 -12.69 2.99 -8.18
C LEU A 156 -12.67 4.47 -7.76
N ASP A 157 -13.61 5.27 -8.25
CA ASP A 157 -13.75 6.71 -7.95
C ASP A 157 -12.49 7.52 -8.27
N ILE A 158 -11.91 7.31 -9.46
CA ILE A 158 -10.70 8.01 -9.95
C ILE A 158 -11.04 8.78 -11.22
N ALA A 159 -10.55 10.01 -11.36
CA ALA A 159 -10.63 10.79 -12.58
C ALA A 159 -9.29 11.43 -12.93
N VAL A 160 -9.03 11.57 -14.23
CA VAL A 160 -7.86 12.25 -14.78
C VAL A 160 -8.31 13.44 -15.57
N LEU A 161 -7.81 14.61 -15.15
CA LEU A 161 -8.03 15.89 -15.82
C LEU A 161 -6.76 16.29 -16.57
N LYS A 162 -6.93 17.15 -17.57
CA LYS A 162 -5.85 17.77 -18.34
C LYS A 162 -6.02 19.27 -18.35
N ILE A 163 -4.98 20.00 -17.95
CA ILE A 163 -4.84 21.44 -18.16
C ILE A 163 -3.77 21.70 -19.21
N ASP A 164 -3.84 22.87 -19.83
CA ASP A 164 -2.73 23.45 -20.58
C ASP A 164 -1.95 24.39 -19.63
N PRO A 165 -0.76 24.01 -19.19
CA PRO A 165 -0.02 24.80 -18.22
C PRO A 165 0.60 26.09 -18.80
N GLY A 166 0.67 26.23 -20.14
CA GLY A 166 1.42 27.32 -20.77
C GLY A 166 2.87 27.35 -20.29
N ASP A 167 3.32 28.52 -19.82
CA ASP A 167 4.70 28.73 -19.30
C ASP A 167 4.87 28.28 -17.82
N ARG A 168 3.80 27.78 -17.18
CA ARG A 168 3.89 27.36 -15.78
C ARG A 168 4.70 26.08 -15.63
N VAL A 169 5.71 26.12 -14.77
CA VAL A 169 6.48 24.93 -14.39
C VAL A 169 5.66 24.14 -13.37
N LEU A 170 5.16 22.99 -13.80
CA LEU A 170 4.43 22.06 -12.94
C LEU A 170 5.40 21.22 -12.11
N ARG A 171 5.01 20.92 -10.85
CA ARG A 171 5.77 20.08 -9.92
C ARG A 171 4.95 18.82 -9.61
N PRO A 172 5.14 17.70 -10.35
CA PRO A 172 4.41 16.46 -10.11
C PRO A 172 4.75 15.86 -8.75
N LEU A 173 3.76 15.24 -8.10
CA LEU A 173 4.00 14.42 -6.92
C LEU A 173 4.48 13.02 -7.32
N THR A 174 5.38 12.47 -6.53
CA THR A 174 5.88 11.11 -6.74
C THR A 174 4.96 10.12 -6.04
N LEU A 175 4.52 9.08 -6.76
CA LEU A 175 3.78 7.99 -6.14
C LEU A 175 4.71 7.09 -5.32
N GLY A 176 4.26 6.70 -4.14
CA GLY A 176 4.86 5.67 -3.30
C GLY A 176 4.31 4.29 -3.62
N ASN A 177 4.79 3.28 -2.90
CA ASN A 177 4.31 1.89 -3.01
C ASN A 177 3.34 1.57 -1.86
N SER A 178 2.04 1.51 -2.17
CA SER A 178 1.01 1.22 -1.16
C SER A 178 1.06 -0.20 -0.61
N SER A 179 1.69 -1.17 -1.30
CA SER A 179 1.86 -2.53 -0.78
C SER A 179 2.87 -2.63 0.38
N GLU A 180 3.68 -1.58 0.62
CA GLU A 180 4.64 -1.53 1.72
C GLU A 180 4.07 -0.89 3.00
N LEU A 181 2.85 -0.38 2.93
CA LEU A 181 2.20 0.30 4.04
C LEU A 181 1.94 -0.63 5.22
N LYS A 182 1.93 -0.06 6.42
CA LYS A 182 1.69 -0.81 7.67
C LYS A 182 0.67 -0.08 8.53
N VAL A 183 -0.17 -0.85 9.22
CA VAL A 183 -1.07 -0.31 10.25
C VAL A 183 -0.24 0.38 11.33
N GLY A 184 -0.69 1.57 11.75
CA GLY A 184 0.04 2.45 12.67
C GLY A 184 1.07 3.37 12.00
N GLN A 185 1.33 3.21 10.68
CA GLN A 185 2.24 4.10 9.94
C GLN A 185 1.65 5.52 9.90
N PRO A 186 2.43 6.57 10.25
CA PRO A 186 1.98 7.94 10.18
C PRO A 186 1.80 8.39 8.72
N ILE A 187 0.75 9.17 8.48
CA ILE A 187 0.38 9.71 7.18
C ILE A 187 -0.08 11.18 7.28
N ILE A 188 -0.07 11.83 6.15
CA ILE A 188 -0.49 13.21 5.97
C ILE A 188 -1.49 13.26 4.82
N ALA A 189 -2.68 13.82 5.06
CA ALA A 189 -3.62 14.15 3.99
C ALA A 189 -3.53 15.66 3.70
N VAL A 190 -3.43 16.01 2.43
CA VAL A 190 -3.40 17.40 1.98
C VAL A 190 -4.51 17.63 0.99
N GLY A 191 -5.31 18.66 1.25
CA GLY A 191 -6.36 19.13 0.36
C GLY A 191 -6.29 20.65 0.16
N ASN A 192 -7.10 21.15 -0.76
CA ASN A 192 -7.22 22.59 -1.01
C ASN A 192 -8.71 23.02 -1.11
N PRO A 193 -9.49 22.83 -0.03
CA PRO A 193 -10.96 22.95 -0.06
C PRO A 193 -11.49 24.34 -0.41
N PHE A 194 -10.68 25.40 -0.27
CA PHE A 194 -11.13 26.79 -0.48
C PHE A 194 -10.27 27.55 -1.50
N GLY A 195 -9.35 26.87 -2.19
CA GLY A 195 -8.50 27.47 -3.23
C GLY A 195 -7.49 28.52 -2.78
N PHE A 196 -7.31 28.72 -1.46
CA PHE A 196 -6.46 29.80 -0.95
C PHE A 196 -5.13 29.31 -0.39
N ARG A 197 -5.19 28.28 0.41
CA ARG A 197 -4.02 27.58 1.01
C ARG A 197 -4.44 26.17 1.33
N GLY A 198 -3.57 25.21 1.04
CA GLY A 198 -3.85 23.82 1.33
C GLY A 198 -4.16 23.59 2.81
N THR A 199 -5.05 22.65 3.08
CA THR A 199 -5.34 22.13 4.41
C THR A 199 -4.56 20.86 4.60
N LEU A 200 -3.84 20.77 5.72
CA LEU A 200 -3.10 19.58 6.11
C LEU A 200 -3.81 18.94 7.30
N THR A 201 -4.00 17.62 7.23
CA THR A 201 -4.39 16.81 8.40
C THR A 201 -3.42 15.64 8.55
N THR A 202 -3.15 15.22 9.78
CA THR A 202 -2.27 14.10 10.09
C THR A 202 -3.05 13.01 10.80
N GLY A 203 -2.57 11.80 10.65
CA GLY A 203 -3.11 10.62 11.32
C GLY A 203 -2.22 9.41 11.08
N VAL A 204 -2.80 8.25 11.27
CA VAL A 204 -2.16 6.96 11.01
C VAL A 204 -3.02 6.09 10.10
N ILE A 205 -2.39 5.11 9.50
CA ILE A 205 -3.10 4.01 8.85
C ILE A 205 -3.76 3.17 9.94
N SER A 206 -5.08 3.18 9.96
CA SER A 206 -5.88 2.42 10.94
C SER A 206 -6.06 0.97 10.52
N GLN A 207 -6.20 0.69 9.19
CA GLN A 207 -6.30 -0.65 8.61
C GLN A 207 -6.01 -0.60 7.10
N LEU A 208 -5.67 -1.74 6.54
CA LEU A 208 -5.46 -1.97 5.11
C LEU A 208 -6.46 -3.01 4.59
N GLY A 209 -6.66 -3.06 3.27
CA GLY A 209 -7.50 -4.07 2.63
C GLY A 209 -9.00 -3.90 2.94
N ARG A 210 -9.48 -2.68 3.18
CA ARG A 210 -10.91 -2.45 3.44
C ARG A 210 -11.73 -2.53 2.16
N LEU A 211 -12.90 -3.15 2.28
CA LEU A 211 -13.92 -3.19 1.25
C LEU A 211 -15.01 -2.17 1.60
N LEU A 212 -15.27 -1.22 0.72
CA LEU A 212 -16.31 -0.22 0.93
C LEU A 212 -17.49 -0.49 0.01
N GLU A 213 -18.63 -0.83 0.60
CA GLU A 213 -19.90 -0.93 -0.11
C GLU A 213 -20.29 0.44 -0.66
N THR A 214 -20.51 0.50 -1.96
CA THR A 214 -21.01 1.70 -2.63
C THR A 214 -22.44 1.47 -3.14
N GLY A 215 -23.23 2.52 -3.28
CA GLY A 215 -24.57 2.41 -3.85
C GLY A 215 -24.62 1.92 -5.30
N SER A 216 -23.48 1.72 -5.95
CA SER A 216 -23.33 1.22 -7.33
C SER A 216 -23.45 -0.31 -7.45
N GLY A 217 -23.56 -1.02 -6.33
CA GLY A 217 -23.68 -2.50 -6.29
C GLY A 217 -22.36 -3.26 -6.41
N ARG A 218 -21.22 -2.57 -6.60
CA ARG A 218 -19.88 -3.16 -6.55
C ARG A 218 -19.02 -2.42 -5.53
N PRO A 219 -18.48 -3.11 -4.53
CA PRO A 219 -17.70 -2.47 -3.48
C PRO A 219 -16.30 -2.08 -3.99
N ILE A 220 -15.76 -0.95 -3.55
CA ILE A 220 -14.37 -0.54 -3.81
C ILE A 220 -13.46 -1.38 -2.92
N PRO A 221 -12.53 -2.15 -3.49
CA PRO A 221 -11.63 -3.01 -2.72
C PRO A 221 -10.37 -2.26 -2.26
N ASP A 222 -9.65 -2.89 -1.32
CA ASP A 222 -8.29 -2.57 -0.90
C ASP A 222 -8.09 -1.16 -0.33
N LEU A 223 -9.16 -0.52 0.15
CA LEU A 223 -9.03 0.83 0.69
C LEU A 223 -8.14 0.88 1.93
N ILE A 224 -7.36 1.94 2.01
CA ILE A 224 -6.58 2.33 3.19
C ILE A 224 -7.53 3.05 4.14
N GLN A 225 -7.76 2.49 5.33
CA GLN A 225 -8.49 3.17 6.41
C GLN A 225 -7.53 4.04 7.21
N ILE A 226 -7.92 5.28 7.47
CA ILE A 226 -7.14 6.29 8.19
C ILE A 226 -7.97 7.00 9.25
N ASP A 227 -7.31 7.61 10.22
CA ASP A 227 -7.91 8.48 11.23
C ASP A 227 -7.59 9.97 11.02
N ALA A 228 -6.80 10.30 9.99
CA ALA A 228 -6.63 11.69 9.55
C ALA A 228 -7.98 12.28 9.15
N ALA A 229 -8.27 13.50 9.59
CA ALA A 229 -9.56 14.14 9.33
C ALA A 229 -9.74 14.40 7.84
N ILE A 230 -10.71 13.72 7.24
CA ILE A 230 -11.16 13.94 5.86
C ILE A 230 -12.53 14.62 5.92
N ASN A 231 -12.63 15.76 5.26
CA ASN A 231 -13.86 16.56 5.19
C ASN A 231 -14.13 16.93 3.72
N PRO A 232 -15.35 17.37 3.37
CA PRO A 232 -15.64 17.92 2.04
C PRO A 232 -14.59 18.93 1.62
N GLY A 233 -14.03 18.72 0.41
CA GLY A 233 -12.94 19.52 -0.13
C GLY A 233 -11.55 18.87 -0.05
N ASN A 234 -11.31 17.90 0.85
CA ASN A 234 -10.08 17.10 0.84
C ASN A 234 -10.16 15.93 -0.15
N SER A 235 -11.39 15.48 -0.52
CA SER A 235 -11.59 14.38 -1.48
C SER A 235 -10.85 14.64 -2.80
N GLY A 236 -10.13 13.64 -3.28
CA GLY A 236 -9.27 13.72 -4.47
C GLY A 236 -7.86 14.25 -4.19
N GLY A 237 -7.58 14.73 -2.99
CA GLY A 237 -6.25 15.13 -2.56
C GLY A 237 -5.31 13.94 -2.28
N PRO A 238 -3.99 14.17 -2.25
CA PRO A 238 -3.02 13.12 -1.95
C PRO A 238 -3.02 12.74 -0.47
N LEU A 239 -2.95 11.43 -0.21
CA LEU A 239 -2.50 10.86 1.05
C LEU A 239 -1.01 10.59 0.93
N LEU A 240 -0.21 11.14 1.83
CA LEU A 240 1.25 11.15 1.76
C LEU A 240 1.86 10.37 2.92
N ASP A 241 3.00 9.74 2.66
CA ASP A 241 3.91 9.31 3.71
C ASP A 241 4.77 10.48 4.21
N TYR A 242 5.53 10.28 5.28
CA TYR A 242 6.41 11.32 5.85
C TYR A 242 7.66 11.60 5.00
N SER A 243 7.85 10.91 3.86
CA SER A 243 8.83 11.26 2.83
C SER A 243 8.25 12.17 1.74
N GLY A 244 6.93 12.43 1.77
CA GLY A 244 6.21 13.25 0.78
C GLY A 244 5.78 12.48 -0.47
N LYS A 245 5.83 11.14 -0.46
CA LYS A 245 5.32 10.33 -1.56
C LYS A 245 3.83 10.08 -1.38
N VAL A 246 3.09 10.08 -2.49
CA VAL A 246 1.65 9.79 -2.50
C VAL A 246 1.44 8.29 -2.33
N VAL A 247 0.87 7.88 -1.22
CA VAL A 247 0.53 6.48 -0.92
C VAL A 247 -0.95 6.16 -1.17
N GLY A 248 -1.76 7.17 -1.47
CA GLY A 248 -3.15 7.01 -1.86
C GLY A 248 -3.81 8.33 -2.24
N ILE A 249 -5.08 8.26 -2.63
CA ILE A 249 -5.98 9.41 -2.86
C ILE A 249 -7.05 9.38 -1.78
N THR A 250 -7.21 10.49 -1.05
CA THR A 250 -8.31 10.62 -0.08
C THR A 250 -9.64 10.55 -0.81
N ASN A 251 -10.55 9.68 -0.34
CA ASN A 251 -11.80 9.43 -1.04
C ASN A 251 -13.00 9.90 -0.22
N ALA A 252 -13.39 9.13 0.77
CA ALA A 252 -14.66 9.28 1.45
C ALA A 252 -14.50 9.21 2.96
N ILE A 253 -15.52 9.69 3.63
CA ILE A 253 -15.73 9.45 5.06
C ILE A 253 -16.80 8.39 5.24
N TRP A 254 -16.60 7.48 6.19
CA TRP A 254 -17.67 6.62 6.67
C TRP A 254 -18.45 7.36 7.74
N SER A 255 -19.58 7.96 7.37
CA SER A 255 -20.39 8.72 8.30
C SER A 255 -21.87 8.63 7.95
N LYS A 256 -22.72 8.42 8.93
CA LYS A 256 -24.18 8.48 8.79
C LYS A 256 -24.70 9.93 8.69
N THR A 257 -23.92 10.88 9.17
CA THR A 257 -24.29 12.31 9.22
C THR A 257 -23.63 13.14 8.14
N GLY A 258 -22.66 12.58 7.39
CA GLY A 258 -21.84 13.33 6.44
C GLY A 258 -20.64 14.04 7.08
N GLU A 259 -20.47 13.95 8.40
CA GLU A 259 -19.35 14.55 9.13
C GLU A 259 -18.29 13.49 9.44
N PHE A 260 -17.02 13.90 9.56
CA PHE A 260 -15.93 13.00 9.92
C PHE A 260 -16.12 12.45 11.33
N ALA A 261 -16.19 11.13 11.45
CA ALA A 261 -16.39 10.41 12.72
C ALA A 261 -15.15 9.58 13.12
N GLY A 262 -13.93 10.00 12.71
CA GLY A 262 -12.69 9.28 13.02
C GLY A 262 -12.36 8.16 12.04
N ILE A 263 -13.10 8.02 10.92
CA ILE A 263 -12.87 7.01 9.91
C ILE A 263 -12.88 7.67 8.53
N GLY A 264 -11.72 7.67 7.89
CA GLY A 264 -11.54 8.08 6.49
C GLY A 264 -11.00 6.93 5.67
N PHE A 265 -11.14 7.03 4.34
CA PHE A 265 -10.63 6.07 3.39
C PHE A 265 -9.80 6.74 2.30
N ALA A 266 -8.82 6.00 1.78
CA ALA A 266 -8.04 6.42 0.62
C ALA A 266 -7.85 5.25 -0.34
N ILE A 267 -7.83 5.55 -1.63
CA ILE A 267 -7.56 4.60 -2.71
C ILE A 267 -6.04 4.39 -2.79
N PRO A 268 -5.53 3.16 -2.74
CA PRO A 268 -4.08 2.89 -2.74
C PRO A 268 -3.35 3.39 -3.99
N SER A 269 -2.14 3.92 -3.81
CA SER A 269 -1.34 4.50 -4.91
C SER A 269 -1.02 3.52 -6.04
N ASN A 270 -0.87 2.21 -5.76
CA ASN A 270 -0.62 1.21 -6.80
C ASN A 270 -1.83 1.06 -7.74
N ILE A 271 -3.04 1.05 -7.19
CA ILE A 271 -4.29 1.05 -7.96
C ILE A 271 -4.41 2.37 -8.74
N VAL A 272 -4.15 3.50 -8.08
CA VAL A 272 -4.16 4.83 -8.73
C VAL A 272 -3.23 4.86 -9.93
N SER A 273 -1.99 4.43 -9.78
CA SER A 273 -1.00 4.40 -10.87
C SER A 273 -1.49 3.59 -12.07
N LYS A 274 -2.06 2.41 -11.80
CA LYS A 274 -2.55 1.50 -12.84
C LYS A 274 -3.73 2.08 -13.62
N VAL A 275 -4.70 2.66 -12.90
CA VAL A 275 -5.90 3.29 -13.48
C VAL A 275 -5.54 4.53 -14.25
N VAL A 276 -4.77 5.45 -13.64
CA VAL A 276 -4.38 6.73 -14.26
C VAL A 276 -3.59 6.52 -15.54
N ASN A 277 -2.58 5.62 -15.53
CA ASN A 277 -1.81 5.30 -16.73
C ASN A 277 -2.68 4.71 -17.85
N SER A 278 -3.66 3.87 -17.51
CA SER A 278 -4.62 3.35 -18.49
C SER A 278 -5.49 4.48 -19.06
N ILE A 279 -6.03 5.35 -18.21
CA ILE A 279 -6.86 6.48 -18.65
C ILE A 279 -6.07 7.43 -19.54
N ILE A 280 -4.83 7.79 -19.20
CA ILE A 280 -3.99 8.67 -20.03
C ILE A 280 -3.74 8.06 -21.41
N THR A 281 -3.52 6.74 -21.49
CA THR A 281 -3.17 6.07 -22.75
C THR A 281 -4.36 5.68 -23.61
N THR A 282 -5.50 5.29 -22.99
CA THR A 282 -6.65 4.71 -23.70
C THR A 282 -7.98 5.43 -23.45
N GLY A 283 -8.00 6.45 -22.58
CA GLY A 283 -9.21 7.17 -22.18
C GLY A 283 -10.07 6.42 -21.15
N ARG A 284 -9.75 5.19 -20.79
CA ARG A 284 -10.55 4.37 -19.87
C ARG A 284 -9.69 3.35 -19.14
N TYR A 285 -10.27 2.71 -18.11
CA TYR A 285 -9.70 1.56 -17.44
C TYR A 285 -10.61 0.35 -17.60
N ASP A 286 -10.04 -0.78 -17.98
CA ASP A 286 -10.72 -2.05 -18.14
C ASP A 286 -10.45 -2.92 -16.92
N HIS A 287 -11.50 -3.13 -16.07
CA HIS A 287 -11.38 -3.89 -14.83
C HIS A 287 -11.14 -5.38 -15.09
N PRO A 288 -10.21 -6.00 -14.35
CA PRO A 288 -10.06 -7.46 -14.34
C PRO A 288 -11.29 -8.11 -13.71
N TRP A 289 -11.73 -9.22 -14.28
CA TRP A 289 -12.94 -9.91 -13.87
C TRP A 289 -12.83 -11.41 -14.08
N ILE A 290 -13.39 -12.19 -13.16
CA ILE A 290 -13.42 -13.65 -13.26
C ILE A 290 -14.83 -14.23 -13.42
N GLY A 291 -15.87 -13.49 -13.03
CA GLY A 291 -17.26 -13.84 -13.31
C GLY A 291 -17.90 -14.78 -12.30
N ILE A 292 -17.72 -14.50 -11.02
CA ILE A 292 -18.33 -15.23 -9.92
C ILE A 292 -19.18 -14.30 -9.04
N SER A 293 -20.14 -14.89 -8.34
CA SER A 293 -20.85 -14.26 -7.23
C SER A 293 -20.96 -15.24 -6.07
N GLY A 294 -20.93 -14.75 -4.84
CA GLY A 294 -20.93 -15.63 -3.67
C GLY A 294 -20.94 -14.86 -2.37
N ILE A 295 -20.46 -15.50 -1.32
CA ILE A 295 -20.45 -14.98 0.04
C ILE A 295 -19.18 -15.41 0.76
N ASP A 296 -18.70 -14.57 1.66
CA ASP A 296 -17.57 -14.91 2.54
C ASP A 296 -17.94 -16.04 3.49
N VAL A 297 -17.00 -16.97 3.67
CA VAL A 297 -17.20 -18.13 4.52
C VAL A 297 -17.13 -17.74 5.99
N ASN A 298 -18.27 -17.78 6.66
CA ASN A 298 -18.39 -17.62 8.11
C ASN A 298 -18.41 -18.99 8.82
N PRO A 299 -18.43 -19.07 10.18
CA PRO A 299 -18.46 -20.34 10.91
C PRO A 299 -19.66 -21.24 10.57
N GLU A 300 -20.83 -20.67 10.30
CA GLU A 300 -22.03 -21.44 9.93
C GLU A 300 -21.86 -22.11 8.56
N ILE A 301 -21.38 -21.33 7.56
CA ILE A 301 -21.11 -21.84 6.21
C ILE A 301 -19.99 -22.89 6.24
N ALA A 302 -18.94 -22.64 7.03
CA ALA A 302 -17.84 -23.60 7.19
C ALA A 302 -18.35 -24.94 7.75
N GLY A 303 -19.24 -24.91 8.73
CA GLY A 303 -19.89 -26.12 9.27
C GLY A 303 -20.76 -26.86 8.23
N LEU A 304 -21.56 -26.10 7.46
CA LEU A 304 -22.42 -26.69 6.40
C LEU A 304 -21.61 -27.28 5.25
N MET A 305 -20.41 -26.75 4.99
CA MET A 305 -19.50 -27.19 3.92
C MET A 305 -18.43 -28.17 4.40
N ASN A 306 -18.40 -28.53 5.71
CA ASN A 306 -17.36 -29.35 6.36
C ASN A 306 -15.96 -28.80 6.13
N LEU A 307 -15.79 -27.48 6.20
CA LEU A 307 -14.49 -26.82 6.07
C LEU A 307 -13.79 -26.80 7.43
N SER A 308 -12.46 -26.93 7.40
CA SER A 308 -11.63 -26.92 8.62
C SER A 308 -11.50 -25.51 9.24
N LYS A 309 -11.75 -24.45 8.45
CA LYS A 309 -11.63 -23.05 8.88
C LYS A 309 -12.73 -22.19 8.26
N PRO A 310 -13.27 -21.20 9.00
CA PRO A 310 -14.24 -20.25 8.48
C PRO A 310 -13.51 -19.13 7.69
N ALA A 311 -12.95 -19.46 6.54
CA ALA A 311 -12.20 -18.53 5.68
C ALA A 311 -12.35 -18.93 4.22
N GLY A 312 -12.29 -17.94 3.34
CA GLY A 312 -12.45 -18.09 1.89
C GLY A 312 -13.76 -17.50 1.38
N PHE A 313 -13.96 -17.61 0.09
CA PHE A 313 -15.14 -17.10 -0.62
C PHE A 313 -15.91 -18.27 -1.25
N LEU A 314 -17.13 -18.54 -0.78
CA LEU A 314 -18.00 -19.57 -1.35
C LEU A 314 -18.64 -19.06 -2.64
N VAL A 315 -18.35 -19.71 -3.75
CA VAL A 315 -18.96 -19.42 -5.06
C VAL A 315 -20.39 -19.96 -5.07
N ILE A 316 -21.35 -19.05 -5.10
CA ILE A 316 -22.78 -19.38 -5.20
C ILE A 316 -23.19 -19.45 -6.66
N TYR A 317 -22.69 -18.56 -7.49
CA TYR A 317 -23.04 -18.47 -8.91
C TYR A 317 -21.80 -18.18 -9.77
N VAL A 318 -21.76 -18.80 -10.94
CA VAL A 318 -20.75 -18.56 -11.98
C VAL A 318 -21.46 -18.02 -13.20
N ASN A 319 -21.03 -16.89 -13.72
CA ASN A 319 -21.61 -16.27 -14.90
C ASN A 319 -21.31 -17.13 -16.13
N PRO A 320 -22.32 -17.56 -16.91
CA PRO A 320 -22.11 -18.35 -18.12
C PRO A 320 -21.16 -17.62 -19.12
N GLY A 321 -20.22 -18.38 -19.68
CA GLY A 321 -19.21 -17.87 -20.62
C GLY A 321 -18.10 -17.01 -19.99
N SER A 322 -18.14 -16.81 -18.66
CA SER A 322 -17.09 -16.07 -17.92
C SER A 322 -15.77 -16.84 -17.88
N PRO A 323 -14.67 -16.17 -17.48
CA PRO A 323 -13.42 -16.83 -17.16
C PRO A 323 -13.56 -18.00 -16.18
N ALA A 324 -14.33 -17.82 -15.10
CA ALA A 324 -14.55 -18.86 -14.10
C ALA A 324 -15.31 -20.06 -14.67
N ASP A 325 -16.32 -19.82 -15.52
CA ASP A 325 -17.05 -20.88 -16.21
C ASP A 325 -16.13 -21.69 -17.13
N LYS A 326 -15.34 -21.00 -17.96
CA LYS A 326 -14.36 -21.64 -18.85
C LYS A 326 -13.28 -22.43 -18.11
N ALA A 327 -12.91 -21.97 -16.91
CA ALA A 327 -11.96 -22.66 -16.03
C ALA A 327 -12.59 -23.82 -15.25
N GLY A 328 -13.92 -24.02 -15.35
CA GLY A 328 -14.62 -25.09 -14.66
C GLY A 328 -14.83 -24.86 -13.16
N ILE A 329 -14.87 -23.61 -12.72
CA ILE A 329 -15.29 -23.23 -11.35
C ILE A 329 -16.78 -23.55 -11.20
N ARG A 330 -17.19 -24.06 -10.04
CA ARG A 330 -18.54 -24.54 -9.78
C ARG A 330 -19.27 -23.65 -8.79
N GLY A 331 -20.48 -23.25 -9.12
CA GLY A 331 -21.41 -22.59 -8.21
C GLY A 331 -22.16 -23.57 -7.31
N GLY A 332 -22.79 -23.01 -6.27
CA GLY A 332 -23.60 -23.78 -5.33
C GLY A 332 -24.84 -24.45 -6.00
N THR A 333 -25.17 -25.67 -5.58
CA THR A 333 -26.26 -26.47 -6.13
C THR A 333 -27.39 -26.75 -5.12
N LYS A 334 -27.06 -26.76 -3.81
CA LYS A 334 -28.02 -27.10 -2.75
C LYS A 334 -28.43 -25.83 -1.99
N THR A 335 -29.73 -25.50 -2.03
CA THR A 335 -30.25 -24.35 -1.26
C THR A 335 -30.33 -24.72 0.23
N VAL A 336 -29.84 -23.81 1.07
CA VAL A 336 -29.95 -23.89 2.53
C VAL A 336 -30.36 -22.51 3.07
N ARG A 337 -31.03 -22.52 4.23
CA ARG A 337 -31.36 -21.27 4.93
C ARG A 337 -30.45 -21.10 6.13
N LEU A 338 -29.76 -19.98 6.17
CA LEU A 338 -28.88 -19.60 7.28
C LEU A 338 -29.70 -19.16 8.51
N SER A 339 -29.03 -19.12 9.67
CA SER A 339 -29.64 -18.66 10.92
C SER A 339 -30.10 -17.18 10.83
N SER A 340 -29.48 -16.36 9.96
CA SER A 340 -29.92 -15.00 9.62
C SER A 340 -31.22 -14.93 8.83
N GLY A 341 -31.76 -16.07 8.35
CA GLY A 341 -32.90 -16.13 7.46
C GLY A 341 -32.56 -16.04 5.96
N LEU A 342 -31.30 -15.72 5.61
CA LEU A 342 -30.84 -15.66 4.22
C LEU A 342 -30.79 -17.05 3.59
N GLU A 343 -31.36 -17.22 2.39
CA GLU A 343 -31.23 -18.42 1.60
C GLU A 343 -30.03 -18.31 0.66
N ILE A 344 -29.13 -19.29 0.72
CA ILE A 344 -27.96 -19.38 -0.14
C ILE A 344 -27.85 -20.75 -0.78
N LYS A 345 -27.07 -20.87 -1.86
CA LYS A 345 -26.71 -22.16 -2.43
C LYS A 345 -25.32 -22.58 -1.97
N ILE A 346 -25.21 -23.75 -1.33
CA ILE A 346 -23.94 -24.39 -0.94
C ILE A 346 -23.56 -25.51 -1.90
N GLY A 347 -22.35 -26.08 -1.74
CA GLY A 347 -21.82 -27.16 -2.60
C GLY A 347 -21.06 -26.60 -3.82
N GLY A 348 -20.86 -25.30 -3.91
CA GLY A 348 -19.94 -24.69 -4.85
C GLY A 348 -18.49 -24.72 -4.36
N ASP A 349 -17.58 -24.30 -5.20
CA ASP A 349 -16.17 -24.16 -4.85
C ASP A 349 -15.97 -23.07 -3.80
N VAL A 350 -15.00 -23.26 -2.91
CA VAL A 350 -14.58 -22.23 -1.97
C VAL A 350 -13.19 -21.76 -2.37
N ILE A 351 -13.07 -20.50 -2.79
CA ILE A 351 -11.78 -19.91 -3.14
C ILE A 351 -11.06 -19.53 -1.85
N VAL A 352 -9.86 -20.10 -1.65
CA VAL A 352 -9.03 -19.91 -0.46
C VAL A 352 -7.64 -19.32 -0.79
N GLY A 353 -7.32 -19.18 -2.08
CA GLY A 353 -6.06 -18.58 -2.53
C GLY A 353 -6.10 -18.13 -3.98
N ILE A 354 -5.21 -17.19 -4.32
CA ILE A 354 -4.94 -16.72 -5.68
C ILE A 354 -3.44 -16.50 -5.83
N ASP A 355 -2.79 -17.18 -6.79
CA ASP A 355 -1.33 -17.19 -7.02
C ASP A 355 -0.51 -17.40 -5.72
N GLY A 356 -0.97 -18.31 -4.85
CA GLY A 356 -0.34 -18.60 -3.57
C GLY A 356 -0.62 -17.58 -2.45
N VAL A 357 -1.29 -16.48 -2.74
CA VAL A 357 -1.75 -15.52 -1.73
C VAL A 357 -3.07 -16.00 -1.14
N LYS A 358 -3.16 -16.00 0.20
CA LYS A 358 -4.32 -16.47 0.93
C LYS A 358 -5.52 -15.55 0.71
N VAL A 359 -6.70 -16.14 0.46
CA VAL A 359 -7.99 -15.46 0.35
C VAL A 359 -8.83 -15.77 1.59
N LEU A 360 -9.28 -14.72 2.27
CA LEU A 360 -10.19 -14.81 3.42
C LEU A 360 -11.63 -14.47 3.05
N GLY A 361 -11.84 -13.72 1.94
CA GLY A 361 -13.14 -13.29 1.47
C GLY A 361 -13.08 -12.58 0.12
N LEU A 362 -14.21 -11.98 -0.28
CA LEU A 362 -14.35 -11.25 -1.54
C LEU A 362 -13.35 -10.09 -1.67
N GLY A 363 -13.12 -9.38 -0.56
CA GLY A 363 -12.20 -8.25 -0.54
C GLY A 363 -10.82 -8.59 -1.06
N ASP A 364 -10.27 -9.73 -0.62
CA ASP A 364 -8.93 -10.19 -1.03
C ASP A 364 -8.89 -10.55 -2.52
N ILE A 365 -9.96 -11.17 -3.04
CA ILE A 365 -10.06 -11.51 -4.47
C ILE A 365 -10.07 -10.23 -5.31
N LEU A 366 -10.93 -9.27 -4.96
CA LEU A 366 -11.05 -8.01 -5.70
C LEU A 366 -9.78 -7.17 -5.60
N ALA A 367 -9.18 -7.09 -4.41
CA ALA A 367 -7.90 -6.41 -4.19
C ALA A 367 -6.79 -6.97 -5.07
N TYR A 368 -6.65 -8.31 -5.07
CA TYR A 368 -5.64 -8.98 -5.89
C TYR A 368 -5.86 -8.74 -7.39
N LEU A 369 -7.11 -8.86 -7.86
CA LEU A 369 -7.46 -8.60 -9.25
C LEU A 369 -7.09 -7.16 -9.65
N GLU A 370 -7.51 -6.16 -8.86
CA GLU A 370 -7.28 -4.75 -9.19
C GLU A 370 -5.81 -4.37 -9.05
N GLU A 371 -5.08 -4.87 -8.06
CA GLU A 371 -3.68 -4.50 -7.85
C GLU A 371 -2.73 -5.22 -8.81
N LYS A 372 -2.91 -6.54 -9.01
CA LYS A 372 -1.90 -7.39 -9.66
C LYS A 372 -2.22 -7.77 -11.10
N LEU A 373 -3.51 -7.88 -11.49
CA LEU A 373 -3.89 -8.48 -12.76
C LEU A 373 -4.54 -7.49 -13.73
N ARG A 374 -4.45 -7.82 -15.02
CA ARG A 374 -5.13 -7.13 -16.13
C ARG A 374 -5.99 -8.13 -16.91
N PRO A 375 -7.00 -7.68 -17.64
CA PRO A 375 -7.69 -8.55 -18.61
C PRO A 375 -6.69 -9.19 -19.58
N GLY A 376 -6.77 -10.52 -19.70
CA GLY A 376 -5.87 -11.37 -20.50
C GLY A 376 -4.78 -12.06 -19.69
N ASP A 377 -4.49 -11.64 -18.47
CA ASP A 377 -3.48 -12.29 -17.62
C ASP A 377 -3.95 -13.67 -17.16
N LYS A 378 -3.01 -14.57 -16.99
CA LYS A 378 -3.23 -15.89 -16.39
C LYS A 378 -2.97 -15.81 -14.89
N THR A 379 -3.81 -16.48 -14.11
CA THR A 379 -3.65 -16.59 -12.66
C THR A 379 -4.13 -17.97 -12.20
N SER A 380 -3.76 -18.38 -11.02
CA SER A 380 -4.16 -19.65 -10.41
C SER A 380 -5.04 -19.41 -9.18
N LEU A 381 -6.19 -20.06 -9.12
CA LEU A 381 -7.07 -20.07 -7.96
C LEU A 381 -6.84 -21.35 -7.17
N THR A 382 -6.56 -21.23 -5.89
CA THR A 382 -6.63 -22.37 -4.94
C THR A 382 -8.06 -22.46 -4.43
N ILE A 383 -8.71 -23.59 -4.69
CA ILE A 383 -10.10 -23.83 -4.31
C ILE A 383 -10.23 -25.06 -3.44
N ILE A 384 -11.27 -25.11 -2.61
CA ILE A 384 -11.72 -26.34 -1.96
C ILE A 384 -12.98 -26.81 -2.70
N ARG A 385 -12.92 -28.01 -3.27
CA ARG A 385 -14.02 -28.68 -3.97
C ARG A 385 -14.22 -30.08 -3.36
N ASP A 386 -15.42 -30.40 -2.93
CA ASP A 386 -15.76 -31.70 -2.32
C ASP A 386 -14.81 -32.09 -1.18
N GLY A 387 -14.42 -31.10 -0.35
CA GLY A 387 -13.49 -31.27 0.79
C GLY A 387 -12.01 -31.42 0.41
N ARG A 388 -11.64 -31.26 -0.88
CA ARG A 388 -10.25 -31.36 -1.35
C ARG A 388 -9.76 -30.03 -1.89
N GLU A 389 -8.57 -29.67 -1.50
CA GLU A 389 -7.88 -28.51 -2.07
C GLU A 389 -7.31 -28.85 -3.45
N MET A 390 -7.45 -27.94 -4.40
CA MET A 390 -6.92 -28.06 -5.75
C MET A 390 -6.66 -26.69 -6.36
N THR A 391 -5.81 -26.64 -7.37
CA THR A 391 -5.49 -25.42 -8.12
C THR A 391 -6.19 -25.45 -9.48
N VAL A 392 -6.78 -24.31 -9.86
CA VAL A 392 -7.43 -24.10 -11.15
C VAL A 392 -6.81 -22.88 -11.83
N GLU A 393 -6.27 -23.06 -13.02
CA GLU A 393 -5.78 -21.94 -13.85
C GLU A 393 -6.97 -21.21 -14.51
N ILE A 394 -6.89 -19.89 -14.51
CA ILE A 394 -7.91 -19.02 -15.10
C ILE A 394 -7.26 -17.89 -15.90
N VAL A 395 -7.85 -17.53 -17.02
CA VAL A 395 -7.49 -16.33 -17.79
C VAL A 395 -8.46 -15.23 -17.42
N VAL A 396 -7.95 -14.16 -16.82
CA VAL A 396 -8.76 -13.04 -16.35
C VAL A 396 -9.44 -12.34 -17.54
N GLY A 397 -10.72 -12.10 -17.43
CA GLY A 397 -11.49 -11.38 -18.42
C GLY A 397 -11.60 -9.89 -18.09
N LYS A 398 -12.28 -9.17 -18.98
CA LYS A 398 -12.73 -7.81 -18.76
C LYS A 398 -14.12 -7.83 -18.15
N LEU A 399 -14.33 -6.95 -17.15
CA LEU A 399 -15.68 -6.75 -16.59
C LEU A 399 -16.63 -6.31 -17.71
N PRO A 400 -17.77 -6.97 -17.89
CA PRO A 400 -18.81 -6.54 -18.81
C PRO A 400 -19.32 -5.11 -18.46
N THR A 401 -19.48 -4.28 -19.47
CA THR A 401 -20.02 -2.91 -19.36
C THR A 401 -21.55 -2.94 -19.35
#